data_41912bc2dbceefee18c1bfe8adec1f50
#
_entry.id   41912bc2dbceefee18c1bfe8adec1f50
#
_cell.length_a   1.000
_cell.length_b   1.000
_cell.length_c   1.000
_cell.angle_alpha   90.00
_cell.angle_beta   90.00
_cell.angle_gamma   90.00
#
_symmetry.space_group_name_H-M   'P 1'
#
loop_
_entity.id
_entity.type
_entity.pdbx_description
1 polymer ?
#
loop_
_entity_poly.entity_id
_entity_poly.type
_entity_poly.pdbx_seq_one_letter_code
_entity_poly.pdbx_strand_id
1 'polypeptide(L)'
;MSIDLKKGQKAVEKAGLISFSLTVGKGIVGFLSGSVVLVADALHNLTDLTIDIASWFGLKIAQRKPDEKFPYGYYKVESLTTLFVSLFILYAACELLIEGYSRLFIVSEIDVPFLAMLVALISSLVSIFISKYLKNTGKSINSELLIVNSKERFVDGISSIFVFLAIFLNYYKIPCIEGITSMIISLLILKVGIFSIKDSVFSLMDISPSKEEEEKIKKIIKSVKGVDDFTDLKLRKSGPFIFGEVKIKVKRFIKVERGHEIADEIENKIKEKIKQVNSFTVHVEPYKTSKHRIAIPILKPLGLESKVMEHFGRANYFLFVDTIKNSITKHYSKENPCKKKEVRAGLEAAHFIIKEKADVLITKEIGEISLHILRDKLIDVYKTKGETAKEVIDNFFENKLVRLKEPTREKN
;
A
#
# COMPACT_ATOMS: atom_id res chain seq x y z
N MET A 1 11.33 9.63 10.52
CA MET A 1 10.68 9.92 11.82
C MET A 1 9.47 9.00 11.91
N SER A 2 9.55 7.93 12.71
CA SER A 2 8.50 6.92 12.86
C SER A 2 7.21 7.56 13.41
N ILE A 3 6.06 7.00 13.03
CA ILE A 3 4.76 7.39 13.61
C ILE A 3 4.83 7.16 15.12
N ASP A 4 4.59 8.22 15.89
CA ASP A 4 4.68 8.17 17.35
C ASP A 4 3.31 7.81 17.96
N LEU A 5 3.02 6.51 18.07
CA LEU A 5 1.80 6.00 18.70
C LEU A 5 1.71 6.36 20.19
N LYS A 6 2.85 6.67 20.86
CA LYS A 6 2.83 7.15 22.26
C LYS A 6 2.11 8.48 22.38
N LYS A 7 2.19 9.33 21.34
CA LYS A 7 1.45 10.59 21.29
C LYS A 7 -0.06 10.34 21.28
N GLY A 8 -0.51 9.32 20.54
CA GLY A 8 -1.90 8.90 20.51
C GLY A 8 -2.37 8.37 21.86
N GLN A 9 -1.59 7.47 22.48
CA GLN A 9 -1.89 6.92 23.80
C GLN A 9 -2.04 8.01 24.86
N LYS A 10 -1.11 8.99 24.89
CA LYS A 10 -1.21 10.15 25.81
C LYS A 10 -2.42 11.03 25.52
N ALA A 11 -2.85 11.12 24.25
CA ALA A 11 -4.03 11.89 23.90
C ALA A 11 -5.31 11.25 24.40
N VAL A 12 -5.44 9.91 24.27
CA VAL A 12 -6.56 9.14 24.84
C VAL A 12 -6.57 9.22 26.35
N GLU A 13 -5.42 9.08 27.01
CA GLU A 13 -5.30 9.20 28.46
C GLU A 13 -5.79 10.55 28.97
N LYS A 14 -5.37 11.66 28.35
CA LYS A 14 -5.83 13.00 28.70
C LYS A 14 -7.33 13.18 28.44
N ALA A 15 -7.82 12.70 27.31
CA ALA A 15 -9.22 12.74 26.97
C ALA A 15 -10.07 11.96 28.00
N GLY A 16 -9.65 10.75 28.34
CA GLY A 16 -10.31 9.89 29.32
C GLY A 16 -10.36 10.52 30.72
N LEU A 17 -9.24 11.14 31.18
CA LEU A 17 -9.23 11.86 32.49
C LEU A 17 -10.21 13.04 32.52
N ILE A 18 -10.27 13.82 31.44
CA ILE A 18 -11.20 14.94 31.35
C ILE A 18 -12.65 14.43 31.30
N SER A 19 -12.91 13.38 30.51
CA SER A 19 -14.24 12.74 30.42
C SER A 19 -14.68 12.16 31.75
N PHE A 20 -13.78 11.49 32.47
CA PHE A 20 -14.05 10.98 33.81
C PHE A 20 -14.48 12.12 34.78
N SER A 21 -13.73 13.22 34.77
CA SER A 21 -14.03 14.36 35.62
C SER A 21 -15.41 14.96 35.30
N LEU A 22 -15.77 15.04 34.00
CA LEU A 22 -17.09 15.49 33.56
C LEU A 22 -18.20 14.53 33.99
N THR A 23 -17.98 13.23 33.85
CA THR A 23 -18.93 12.18 34.27
C THR A 23 -19.25 12.28 35.75
N VAL A 24 -18.20 12.40 36.57
CA VAL A 24 -18.37 12.57 38.04
C VAL A 24 -19.11 13.88 38.33
N GLY A 25 -18.73 14.98 37.69
CA GLY A 25 -19.41 16.27 37.84
C GLY A 25 -20.89 16.22 37.48
N LYS A 26 -21.23 15.62 36.32
CA LYS A 26 -22.63 15.40 35.92
C LYS A 26 -23.41 14.53 36.90
N GLY A 27 -22.79 13.44 37.35
CA GLY A 27 -23.41 12.54 38.33
C GLY A 27 -23.74 13.22 39.65
N ILE A 28 -22.79 13.97 40.22
CA ILE A 28 -23.00 14.74 41.46
C ILE A 28 -24.09 15.77 41.27
N VAL A 29 -24.01 16.60 40.23
CA VAL A 29 -25.01 17.65 39.98
C VAL A 29 -26.37 17.05 39.66
N GLY A 30 -26.41 15.95 38.88
CA GLY A 30 -27.66 15.24 38.58
C GLY A 30 -28.36 14.71 39.82
N PHE A 31 -27.59 14.13 40.74
CA PHE A 31 -28.12 13.64 42.03
C PHE A 31 -28.61 14.78 42.93
N LEU A 32 -27.81 15.84 43.05
CA LEU A 32 -28.18 16.99 43.89
C LEU A 32 -29.35 17.83 43.33
N SER A 33 -29.54 17.84 42.02
CA SER A 33 -30.63 18.57 41.35
C SER A 33 -31.89 17.75 41.15
N GLY A 34 -31.89 16.45 41.52
CA GLY A 34 -33.01 15.55 41.20
C GLY A 34 -33.20 15.29 39.71
N SER A 35 -32.25 15.73 38.86
CA SER A 35 -32.36 15.59 37.39
C SER A 35 -31.99 14.17 36.94
N VAL A 36 -33.01 13.36 36.71
CA VAL A 36 -32.84 11.97 36.17
C VAL A 36 -32.16 12.01 34.81
N VAL A 37 -32.38 13.02 33.97
CA VAL A 37 -31.78 13.19 32.65
C VAL A 37 -30.25 13.38 32.77
N LEU A 38 -29.80 14.18 33.75
CA LEU A 38 -28.39 14.42 33.94
C LEU A 38 -27.67 13.20 34.54
N VAL A 39 -28.35 12.43 35.41
CA VAL A 39 -27.85 11.14 35.92
C VAL A 39 -27.75 10.12 34.81
N ALA A 40 -28.76 10.03 33.90
CA ALA A 40 -28.73 9.14 32.76
C ALA A 40 -27.58 9.51 31.78
N ASP A 41 -27.37 10.80 31.51
CA ASP A 41 -26.23 11.29 30.71
C ASP A 41 -24.87 10.97 31.38
N ALA A 42 -24.77 11.05 32.69
CA ALA A 42 -23.58 10.63 33.44
C ALA A 42 -23.33 9.12 33.33
N LEU A 43 -24.37 8.29 33.38
CA LEU A 43 -24.26 6.84 33.20
C LEU A 43 -23.85 6.48 31.76
N HIS A 44 -24.39 7.19 30.79
CA HIS A 44 -23.96 7.03 29.38
C HIS A 44 -22.46 7.34 29.22
N ASN A 45 -21.98 8.44 29.79
CA ASN A 45 -20.55 8.78 29.76
C ASN A 45 -19.65 7.75 30.49
N LEU A 46 -20.16 6.92 31.38
CA LEU A 46 -19.43 5.77 31.94
C LEU A 46 -19.13 4.69 30.87
N THR A 47 -20.06 4.51 29.93
CA THR A 47 -19.84 3.62 28.75
C THR A 47 -18.68 4.13 27.89
N ASP A 48 -18.59 5.45 27.69
CA ASP A 48 -17.52 6.10 26.93
C ASP A 48 -16.14 5.89 27.54
N LEU A 49 -16.05 5.83 28.87
CA LEU A 49 -14.80 5.49 29.56
C LEU A 49 -14.29 4.08 29.21
N THR A 50 -15.20 3.14 28.99
CA THR A 50 -14.83 1.78 28.54
C THR A 50 -14.17 1.84 27.15
N ILE A 51 -14.67 2.70 26.28
CA ILE A 51 -14.10 2.96 24.94
C ILE A 51 -12.71 3.58 25.06
N ASP A 52 -12.53 4.58 25.93
CA ASP A 52 -11.22 5.21 26.17
C ASP A 52 -10.20 4.21 26.72
N ILE A 53 -10.59 3.36 27.67
CA ILE A 53 -9.74 2.30 28.23
C ILE A 53 -9.34 1.29 27.15
N ALA A 54 -10.30 0.80 26.35
CA ALA A 54 -10.04 -0.12 25.25
C ALA A 54 -9.08 0.51 24.23
N SER A 55 -9.27 1.77 23.88
CA SER A 55 -8.43 2.51 22.95
C SER A 55 -7.01 2.70 23.47
N TRP A 56 -6.86 2.99 24.75
CA TRP A 56 -5.56 3.11 25.40
C TRP A 56 -4.78 1.79 25.37
N PHE A 57 -5.44 0.67 25.70
CA PHE A 57 -4.85 -0.67 25.62
C PHE A 57 -4.51 -1.06 24.18
N GLY A 58 -5.39 -0.79 23.22
CA GLY A 58 -5.18 -1.06 21.81
C GLY A 58 -3.92 -0.36 21.27
N LEU A 59 -3.79 0.94 21.55
CA LEU A 59 -2.61 1.72 21.16
C LEU A 59 -1.34 1.25 21.90
N LYS A 60 -1.43 0.84 23.16
CA LYS A 60 -0.30 0.30 23.94
C LYS A 60 0.22 -1.01 23.34
N ILE A 61 -0.69 -1.90 22.93
CA ILE A 61 -0.32 -3.18 22.30
C ILE A 61 0.25 -2.93 20.89
N ALA A 62 -0.36 -2.06 20.12
CA ALA A 62 0.10 -1.72 18.76
C ALA A 62 1.53 -1.14 18.71
N GLN A 63 2.04 -0.61 19.84
CA GLN A 63 3.42 -0.11 19.97
C GLN A 63 4.46 -1.23 20.16
N ARG A 64 4.05 -2.48 20.42
CA ARG A 64 4.99 -3.59 20.59
C ARG A 64 5.77 -3.84 19.31
N LYS A 65 7.08 -4.08 19.47
CA LYS A 65 7.96 -4.42 18.34
C LYS A 65 7.58 -5.78 17.77
N PRO A 66 7.91 -6.04 16.49
CA PRO A 66 7.82 -7.37 15.91
C PRO A 66 8.54 -8.41 16.76
N ASP A 67 7.96 -9.62 16.86
CA ASP A 67 8.52 -10.79 17.52
C ASP A 67 8.33 -12.05 16.64
N GLU A 68 8.72 -13.21 17.14
CA GLU A 68 8.61 -14.48 16.40
C GLU A 68 7.16 -14.85 16.03
N LYS A 69 6.17 -14.49 16.87
CA LYS A 69 4.75 -14.76 16.61
C LYS A 69 4.13 -13.74 15.65
N PHE A 70 4.59 -12.49 15.70
CA PHE A 70 4.08 -11.38 14.90
C PHE A 70 5.24 -10.67 14.20
N PRO A 71 5.80 -11.27 13.12
CA PRO A 71 6.98 -10.73 12.42
C PRO A 71 6.74 -9.35 11.79
N TYR A 72 5.49 -9.02 11.45
CA TYR A 72 5.11 -7.70 10.94
C TYR A 72 4.71 -6.70 12.04
N GLY A 73 4.79 -7.09 13.33
CA GLY A 73 4.38 -6.28 14.48
C GLY A 73 2.88 -6.38 14.77
N TYR A 74 2.46 -5.66 15.79
CA TYR A 74 1.10 -5.71 16.36
C TYR A 74 0.17 -4.61 15.79
N TYR A 75 0.50 -4.00 14.65
CA TYR A 75 -0.20 -2.82 14.13
C TYR A 75 -1.68 -3.05 13.83
N LYS A 76 -2.08 -4.27 13.43
CA LYS A 76 -3.49 -4.64 13.22
C LYS A 76 -4.33 -4.64 14.49
N VAL A 77 -3.71 -4.63 15.67
CA VAL A 77 -4.44 -4.51 16.96
C VAL A 77 -5.19 -3.18 17.01
N GLU A 78 -4.67 -2.12 16.42
CA GLU A 78 -5.39 -0.84 16.32
C GLU A 78 -6.70 -1.00 15.54
N SER A 79 -6.68 -1.63 14.35
CA SER A 79 -7.88 -1.87 13.56
C SER A 79 -8.88 -2.80 14.28
N LEU A 80 -8.36 -3.81 14.99
CA LEU A 80 -9.18 -4.72 15.80
C LEU A 80 -9.85 -3.98 16.96
N THR A 81 -9.11 -3.11 17.64
CA THR A 81 -9.64 -2.26 18.72
C THR A 81 -10.68 -1.29 18.18
N THR A 82 -10.42 -0.68 17.00
CA THR A 82 -11.37 0.21 16.34
C THR A 82 -12.68 -0.52 16.00
N LEU A 83 -12.61 -1.76 15.51
CA LEU A 83 -13.78 -2.60 15.28
C LEU A 83 -14.57 -2.84 16.55
N PHE A 84 -13.89 -3.21 17.63
CA PHE A 84 -14.51 -3.45 18.94
C PHE A 84 -15.20 -2.19 19.48
N VAL A 85 -14.50 -1.04 19.46
CA VAL A 85 -15.06 0.26 19.84
C VAL A 85 -16.28 0.60 19.00
N SER A 86 -16.21 0.39 17.68
CA SER A 86 -17.33 0.68 16.78
C SER A 86 -18.58 -0.17 17.07
N LEU A 87 -18.39 -1.42 17.50
CA LEU A 87 -19.51 -2.28 17.94
C LEU A 87 -20.16 -1.75 19.21
N PHE A 88 -19.36 -1.24 20.18
CA PHE A 88 -19.89 -0.59 21.39
C PHE A 88 -20.65 0.69 21.04
N ILE A 89 -20.12 1.52 20.15
CA ILE A 89 -20.80 2.72 19.65
C ILE A 89 -22.17 2.34 19.03
N LEU A 90 -22.20 1.26 18.22
CA LEU A 90 -23.44 0.79 17.61
C LEU A 90 -24.45 0.31 18.65
N TYR A 91 -23.98 -0.42 19.66
CA TYR A 91 -24.83 -0.88 20.78
C TYR A 91 -25.43 0.31 21.53
N ALA A 92 -24.57 1.27 21.93
CA ALA A 92 -25.02 2.48 22.65
C ALA A 92 -26.03 3.31 21.81
N ALA A 93 -25.83 3.38 20.50
CA ALA A 93 -26.77 4.06 19.60
C ALA A 93 -28.15 3.36 19.55
N CYS A 94 -28.17 2.02 19.53
CA CYS A 94 -29.43 1.28 19.60
C CYS A 94 -30.15 1.48 20.96
N GLU A 95 -29.41 1.49 22.08
CA GLU A 95 -29.95 1.76 23.40
C GLU A 95 -30.54 3.18 23.47
N LEU A 96 -29.80 4.18 22.99
CA LEU A 96 -30.29 5.57 22.93
C LEU A 96 -31.54 5.71 22.02
N LEU A 97 -31.64 4.93 20.95
CA LEU A 97 -32.82 4.94 20.09
C LEU A 97 -34.06 4.42 20.81
N ILE A 98 -33.93 3.32 21.56
CA ILE A 98 -34.99 2.71 22.35
C ILE A 98 -35.42 3.66 23.48
N GLU A 99 -34.45 4.26 24.17
CA GLU A 99 -34.70 5.24 25.22
C GLU A 99 -35.41 6.47 24.67
N GLY A 100 -34.95 7.01 23.53
CA GLY A 100 -35.60 8.13 22.84
C GLY A 100 -37.05 7.86 22.48
N TYR A 101 -37.34 6.63 22.00
CA TYR A 101 -38.73 6.23 21.73
C TYR A 101 -39.59 6.19 22.99
N SER A 102 -39.11 5.65 24.10
CA SER A 102 -39.85 5.62 25.37
C SER A 102 -40.11 7.01 25.92
N ARG A 103 -39.17 7.95 25.74
CA ARG A 103 -39.30 9.38 26.19
C ARG A 103 -40.27 10.20 25.35
N LEU A 104 -40.76 9.74 24.21
CA LEU A 104 -41.84 10.41 23.46
C LEU A 104 -43.14 10.51 24.29
N PHE A 105 -43.35 9.61 25.24
CA PHE A 105 -44.59 9.45 25.99
C PHE A 105 -44.49 9.93 27.45
N ILE A 106 -43.29 10.36 27.86
CA ILE A 106 -43.00 10.74 29.26
C ILE A 106 -42.61 12.23 29.30
N VAL A 107 -43.29 13.02 30.13
CA VAL A 107 -42.90 14.39 30.45
C VAL A 107 -42.08 14.33 31.74
N SER A 108 -40.80 14.70 31.66
CA SER A 108 -39.94 14.75 32.85
C SER A 108 -40.08 16.13 33.53
N GLU A 109 -40.31 16.13 34.83
CA GLU A 109 -40.19 17.36 35.66
C GLU A 109 -38.74 17.49 36.14
N ILE A 110 -38.16 18.68 35.99
CA ILE A 110 -36.78 18.98 36.37
C ILE A 110 -36.80 20.02 37.48
N ASP A 111 -36.26 19.65 38.67
CA ASP A 111 -36.32 20.49 39.87
C ASP A 111 -35.39 21.73 39.77
N VAL A 112 -34.20 21.58 39.12
CA VAL A 112 -33.23 22.69 39.00
C VAL A 112 -32.76 22.84 37.54
N PRO A 113 -33.60 23.33 36.61
CA PRO A 113 -33.31 23.34 35.19
C PRO A 113 -32.06 24.19 34.83
N PHE A 114 -31.85 25.32 35.53
CA PHE A 114 -30.71 26.20 35.22
C PHE A 114 -29.35 25.55 35.45
N LEU A 115 -29.19 24.83 36.55
CA LEU A 115 -27.93 24.13 36.85
C LEU A 115 -27.66 22.98 35.85
N ALA A 116 -28.71 22.21 35.51
CA ALA A 116 -28.63 21.15 34.52
C ALA A 116 -28.28 21.70 33.12
N MET A 117 -28.86 22.82 32.69
CA MET A 117 -28.51 23.52 31.46
C MET A 117 -27.05 23.99 31.43
N LEU A 118 -26.57 24.57 32.53
CA LEU A 118 -25.17 25.04 32.63
C LEU A 118 -24.18 23.87 32.49
N VAL A 119 -24.44 22.75 33.17
CA VAL A 119 -23.60 21.55 33.09
C VAL A 119 -23.65 20.94 31.70
N ALA A 120 -24.80 20.86 31.04
CA ALA A 120 -24.93 20.37 29.66
C ALA A 120 -24.14 21.26 28.69
N LEU A 121 -24.20 22.58 28.83
CA LEU A 121 -23.45 23.52 27.99
C LEU A 121 -21.91 23.34 28.17
N ILE A 122 -21.44 23.31 29.42
CA ILE A 122 -20.01 23.08 29.72
C ILE A 122 -19.57 21.74 29.14
N SER A 123 -20.35 20.70 29.33
CA SER A 123 -20.06 19.36 28.80
C SER A 123 -19.93 19.35 27.29
N SER A 124 -20.85 20.04 26.59
CA SER A 124 -20.79 20.19 25.14
C SER A 124 -19.49 20.84 24.66
N LEU A 125 -19.13 21.99 25.25
CA LEU A 125 -17.93 22.73 24.90
C LEU A 125 -16.67 21.86 25.11
N VAL A 126 -16.57 21.16 26.24
CA VAL A 126 -15.43 20.31 26.55
C VAL A 126 -15.37 19.10 25.61
N SER A 127 -16.50 18.45 25.33
CA SER A 127 -16.55 17.30 24.41
C SER A 127 -16.14 17.70 22.99
N ILE A 128 -16.58 18.86 22.48
CA ILE A 128 -16.17 19.40 21.19
C ILE A 128 -14.67 19.72 21.18
N PHE A 129 -14.14 20.27 22.26
CA PHE A 129 -12.70 20.54 22.37
C PHE A 129 -11.88 19.25 22.37
N ILE A 130 -12.28 18.22 23.16
CA ILE A 130 -11.66 16.90 23.18
C ILE A 130 -11.72 16.27 21.78
N SER A 131 -12.88 16.31 21.12
CA SER A 131 -13.05 15.81 19.75
C SER A 131 -12.02 16.43 18.80
N LYS A 132 -11.89 17.75 18.78
CA LYS A 132 -10.92 18.47 17.94
C LYS A 132 -9.48 18.07 18.25
N TYR A 133 -9.15 17.93 19.54
CA TYR A 133 -7.83 17.49 20.00
C TYR A 133 -7.50 16.07 19.52
N LEU A 134 -8.41 15.10 19.73
CA LEU A 134 -8.24 13.70 19.29
C LEU A 134 -8.16 13.63 17.75
N LYS A 135 -9.01 14.36 17.02
CA LYS A 135 -8.97 14.40 15.56
C LYS A 135 -7.64 14.90 15.00
N ASN A 136 -7.12 15.97 15.56
CA ASN A 136 -5.84 16.53 15.12
C ASN A 136 -4.68 15.58 15.44
N THR A 137 -4.69 14.95 16.61
CA THR A 137 -3.70 13.97 16.99
C THR A 137 -3.80 12.72 16.10
N GLY A 138 -5.01 12.18 15.91
CA GLY A 138 -5.26 11.03 15.04
C GLY A 138 -4.78 11.24 13.62
N LYS A 139 -5.09 12.40 13.02
CA LYS A 139 -4.56 12.76 11.70
C LYS A 139 -3.03 12.84 11.67
N SER A 140 -2.40 13.37 12.72
CA SER A 140 -0.93 13.53 12.77
C SER A 140 -0.18 12.19 12.84
N ILE A 141 -0.80 11.15 13.39
CA ILE A 141 -0.23 9.81 13.53
C ILE A 141 -0.93 8.75 12.65
N ASN A 142 -1.86 9.19 11.79
CA ASN A 142 -2.64 8.32 10.91
C ASN A 142 -3.41 7.20 11.65
N SER A 143 -3.92 7.49 12.85
CA SER A 143 -4.65 6.54 13.69
C SER A 143 -6.15 6.60 13.39
N GLU A 144 -6.71 5.52 12.85
CA GLU A 144 -8.15 5.37 12.62
C GLU A 144 -8.92 5.34 13.94
N LEU A 145 -8.35 4.70 14.98
CA LEU A 145 -8.93 4.61 16.31
C LEU A 145 -9.18 5.99 16.93
N LEU A 146 -8.19 6.90 16.89
CA LEU A 146 -8.35 8.26 17.40
C LEU A 146 -9.36 9.07 16.61
N ILE A 147 -9.44 8.82 15.28
CA ILE A 147 -10.41 9.50 14.42
C ILE A 147 -11.84 9.04 14.78
N VAL A 148 -12.05 7.75 15.05
CA VAL A 148 -13.35 7.20 15.46
C VAL A 148 -13.74 7.76 16.83
N ASN A 149 -12.85 7.72 17.83
CA ASN A 149 -13.09 8.31 19.15
C ASN A 149 -13.40 9.83 19.03
N SER A 150 -12.73 10.54 18.12
CA SER A 150 -13.02 11.96 17.91
C SER A 150 -14.41 12.20 17.36
N LYS A 151 -14.91 11.35 16.48
CA LYS A 151 -16.27 11.44 15.93
C LYS A 151 -17.33 11.18 17.02
N GLU A 152 -17.08 10.18 17.85
CA GLU A 152 -17.93 9.89 19.00
C GLU A 152 -18.02 11.11 19.93
N ARG A 153 -16.87 11.63 20.42
CA ARG A 153 -16.84 12.83 21.26
C ARG A 153 -17.48 14.07 20.63
N PHE A 154 -17.46 14.19 19.32
CA PHE A 154 -18.17 15.24 18.61
C PHE A 154 -19.69 15.08 18.70
N VAL A 155 -20.16 13.85 18.56
CA VAL A 155 -21.60 13.55 18.68
C VAL A 155 -22.07 13.75 20.12
N ASP A 156 -21.27 13.38 21.13
CA ASP A 156 -21.58 13.65 22.55
C ASP A 156 -21.70 15.15 22.82
N GLY A 157 -20.80 15.95 22.23
CA GLY A 157 -20.89 17.40 22.31
C GLY A 157 -22.18 17.95 21.71
N ILE A 158 -22.60 17.47 20.54
CA ILE A 158 -23.87 17.84 19.92
C ILE A 158 -25.05 17.32 20.77
N SER A 159 -24.97 16.09 21.27
CA SER A 159 -25.99 15.52 22.16
C SER A 159 -26.23 16.41 23.39
N SER A 160 -25.15 16.85 24.02
CA SER A 160 -25.23 17.75 25.19
C SER A 160 -25.88 19.15 24.85
N ILE A 161 -25.71 19.65 23.60
CA ILE A 161 -26.44 20.85 23.13
C ILE A 161 -27.94 20.55 23.01
N PHE A 162 -28.27 19.38 22.49
CA PHE A 162 -29.68 19.01 22.38
C PHE A 162 -30.30 18.74 23.76
N VAL A 163 -29.56 18.18 24.71
CA VAL A 163 -30.01 18.06 26.12
C VAL A 163 -30.28 19.45 26.71
N PHE A 164 -29.35 20.39 26.48
CA PHE A 164 -29.59 21.80 26.89
C PHE A 164 -30.88 22.37 26.30
N LEU A 165 -31.06 22.20 24.98
CA LEU A 165 -32.28 22.69 24.31
C LEU A 165 -33.55 21.96 24.78
N ALA A 166 -33.47 20.67 25.03
CA ALA A 166 -34.59 19.88 25.54
C ALA A 166 -34.99 20.35 26.94
N ILE A 167 -34.04 20.59 27.85
CA ILE A 167 -34.31 21.15 29.19
C ILE A 167 -34.92 22.57 29.06
N PHE A 168 -34.39 23.40 28.17
CA PHE A 168 -34.91 24.75 27.93
C PHE A 168 -36.35 24.71 27.41
N LEU A 169 -36.64 23.86 26.42
CA LEU A 169 -37.98 23.71 25.82
C LEU A 169 -38.95 23.01 26.78
N ASN A 170 -38.51 22.11 27.62
CA ASN A 170 -39.32 21.48 28.64
C ASN A 170 -39.79 22.48 29.68
N TYR A 171 -39.01 23.53 29.99
CA TYR A 171 -39.44 24.66 30.79
C TYR A 171 -40.70 25.32 30.22
N TYR A 172 -40.86 25.32 28.90
CA TYR A 172 -42.08 25.81 28.21
C TYR A 172 -43.14 24.70 28.03
N LYS A 173 -42.98 23.53 28.64
CA LYS A 173 -43.93 22.40 28.60
C LYS A 173 -44.21 21.87 27.19
N ILE A 174 -43.25 21.89 26.30
CA ILE A 174 -43.37 21.31 24.93
C ILE A 174 -43.14 19.79 25.05
N PRO A 175 -44.19 18.98 24.75
CA PRO A 175 -44.08 17.51 24.87
C PRO A 175 -43.22 16.92 23.75
N CYS A 176 -42.72 15.69 23.97
CA CYS A 176 -42.02 14.82 22.99
C CYS A 176 -40.64 15.32 22.52
N ILE A 177 -40.19 16.53 22.88
CA ILE A 177 -38.95 17.13 22.32
C ILE A 177 -37.70 16.30 22.69
N GLU A 178 -37.64 15.80 23.92
CA GLU A 178 -36.53 14.97 24.40
C GLU A 178 -36.42 13.67 23.59
N GLY A 179 -37.53 12.98 23.39
CA GLY A 179 -37.57 11.73 22.63
C GLY A 179 -37.17 11.91 21.18
N ILE A 180 -37.72 12.90 20.47
CA ILE A 180 -37.37 13.21 19.07
C ILE A 180 -35.90 13.52 18.93
N THR A 181 -35.37 14.32 19.83
CA THR A 181 -33.96 14.71 19.83
C THR A 181 -33.03 13.50 20.02
N SER A 182 -33.31 12.65 21.03
CA SER A 182 -32.55 11.42 21.26
C SER A 182 -32.57 10.48 20.05
N MET A 183 -33.71 10.34 19.37
CA MET A 183 -33.82 9.53 18.17
C MET A 183 -32.99 10.09 17.01
N ILE A 184 -32.98 11.41 16.79
CA ILE A 184 -32.16 12.02 15.74
C ILE A 184 -30.67 11.77 16.02
N ILE A 185 -30.24 11.96 17.25
CA ILE A 185 -28.86 11.76 17.66
C ILE A 185 -28.46 10.28 17.49
N SER A 186 -29.30 9.34 17.95
CA SER A 186 -29.02 7.91 17.80
C SER A 186 -28.84 7.50 16.34
N LEU A 187 -29.61 8.04 15.40
CA LEU A 187 -29.44 7.80 13.97
C LEU A 187 -28.10 8.32 13.43
N LEU A 188 -27.63 9.47 13.92
CA LEU A 188 -26.30 9.99 13.58
C LEU A 188 -25.17 9.10 14.12
N ILE A 189 -25.31 8.61 15.36
CA ILE A 189 -24.35 7.69 15.98
C ILE A 189 -24.34 6.34 15.24
N LEU A 190 -25.51 5.78 14.90
CA LEU A 190 -25.64 4.57 14.10
C LEU A 190 -24.87 4.70 12.77
N LYS A 191 -25.04 5.82 12.08
CA LYS A 191 -24.28 6.09 10.84
C LYS A 191 -22.79 6.06 11.09
N VAL A 192 -22.28 6.73 12.11
CA VAL A 192 -20.84 6.75 12.46
C VAL A 192 -20.35 5.34 12.77
N GLY A 193 -21.09 4.58 13.60
CA GLY A 193 -20.73 3.22 13.98
C GLY A 193 -20.62 2.26 12.77
N ILE A 194 -21.63 2.27 11.89
CA ILE A 194 -21.65 1.42 10.68
C ILE A 194 -20.47 1.73 9.77
N PHE A 195 -20.17 3.00 9.48
CA PHE A 195 -19.03 3.38 8.65
C PHE A 195 -17.70 3.00 9.30
N SER A 196 -17.56 3.16 10.62
CA SER A 196 -16.35 2.79 11.35
C SER A 196 -16.11 1.28 11.38
N ILE A 197 -17.18 0.47 11.51
CA ILE A 197 -17.09 -1.00 11.37
C ILE A 197 -16.60 -1.37 9.98
N LYS A 198 -17.21 -0.79 8.93
CA LYS A 198 -16.80 -1.03 7.54
C LYS A 198 -15.32 -0.72 7.32
N ASP A 199 -14.85 0.44 7.76
CA ASP A 199 -13.47 0.88 7.60
C ASP A 199 -12.51 -0.06 8.36
N SER A 200 -12.86 -0.48 9.57
CA SER A 200 -12.07 -1.41 10.38
C SER A 200 -11.98 -2.81 9.74
N VAL A 201 -13.09 -3.33 9.24
CA VAL A 201 -13.11 -4.62 8.53
C VAL A 201 -12.24 -4.56 7.28
N PHE A 202 -12.35 -3.50 6.48
CA PHE A 202 -11.51 -3.32 5.29
C PHE A 202 -10.02 -3.20 5.65
N SER A 203 -9.69 -2.53 6.74
CA SER A 203 -8.31 -2.45 7.25
C SER A 203 -7.77 -3.83 7.67
N LEU A 204 -8.60 -4.67 8.27
CA LEU A 204 -8.24 -6.06 8.61
C LEU A 204 -8.07 -6.95 7.37
N MET A 205 -8.81 -6.65 6.29
CA MET A 205 -8.73 -7.32 4.99
C MET A 205 -7.63 -6.79 4.07
N ASP A 206 -6.65 -6.04 4.61
CA ASP A 206 -5.52 -5.50 3.83
C ASP A 206 -5.94 -4.54 2.70
N ILE A 207 -6.89 -3.64 2.97
CA ILE A 207 -7.30 -2.62 2.00
C ILE A 207 -6.11 -1.78 1.52
N SER A 208 -6.10 -1.42 0.24
CA SER A 208 -5.12 -0.48 -0.31
C SER A 208 -5.25 0.91 0.35
N PRO A 209 -4.16 1.65 0.53
CA PRO A 209 -4.21 3.05 0.95
C PRO A 209 -4.98 3.92 -0.05
N SER A 210 -5.11 5.21 0.25
CA SER A 210 -5.80 6.14 -0.64
C SER A 210 -5.17 6.21 -2.03
N LYS A 211 -5.98 6.47 -3.05
CA LYS A 211 -5.47 6.68 -4.43
C LYS A 211 -4.39 7.76 -4.50
N GLU A 212 -4.47 8.77 -3.64
CA GLU A 212 -3.46 9.83 -3.57
C GLU A 212 -2.10 9.31 -3.09
N GLU A 213 -2.09 8.45 -2.06
CA GLU A 213 -0.87 7.81 -1.55
C GLU A 213 -0.28 6.85 -2.57
N GLU A 214 -1.12 6.04 -3.22
CA GLU A 214 -0.71 5.13 -4.30
C GLU A 214 -0.06 5.89 -5.47
N GLU A 215 -0.65 7.00 -5.93
CA GLU A 215 -0.10 7.82 -7.01
C GLU A 215 1.21 8.52 -6.61
N LYS A 216 1.38 8.91 -5.35
CA LYS A 216 2.66 9.42 -4.83
C LYS A 216 3.75 8.35 -4.92
N ILE A 217 3.44 7.11 -4.53
CA ILE A 217 4.38 5.98 -4.62
C ILE A 217 4.75 5.71 -6.07
N LYS A 218 3.79 5.63 -6.99
CA LYS A 218 4.02 5.43 -8.42
C LYS A 218 4.95 6.51 -9.01
N LYS A 219 4.74 7.78 -8.64
CA LYS A 219 5.60 8.89 -9.08
C LYS A 219 7.02 8.76 -8.56
N ILE A 220 7.19 8.32 -7.31
CA ILE A 220 8.53 8.10 -6.73
C ILE A 220 9.25 6.98 -7.49
N ILE A 221 8.61 5.84 -7.72
CA ILE A 221 9.18 4.70 -8.46
C ILE A 221 9.65 5.16 -9.85
N LYS A 222 8.80 5.86 -10.60
CA LYS A 222 9.14 6.38 -11.95
C LYS A 222 10.26 7.41 -11.95
N SER A 223 10.50 8.09 -10.84
CA SER A 223 11.54 9.13 -10.75
C SER A 223 12.95 8.59 -10.56
N VAL A 224 13.11 7.29 -10.26
CA VAL A 224 14.42 6.68 -10.01
C VAL A 224 15.07 6.27 -11.34
N LYS A 225 16.32 6.73 -11.54
CA LYS A 225 17.09 6.42 -12.74
C LYS A 225 17.44 4.92 -12.79
N GLY A 226 17.12 4.29 -13.92
CA GLY A 226 17.38 2.86 -14.14
C GLY A 226 16.13 2.00 -14.07
N VAL A 227 15.00 2.55 -13.65
CA VAL A 227 13.69 1.92 -13.76
C VAL A 227 13.14 2.20 -15.15
N ASP A 228 13.02 1.16 -15.98
CA ASP A 228 12.42 1.28 -17.32
C ASP A 228 10.89 1.15 -17.25
N ASP A 229 10.37 0.31 -16.34
CA ASP A 229 8.94 0.10 -16.10
C ASP A 229 8.73 -0.56 -14.74
N PHE A 230 7.49 -0.63 -14.27
CA PHE A 230 7.13 -1.40 -13.08
C PHE A 230 5.74 -2.05 -13.23
N THR A 231 5.55 -3.15 -12.53
CA THR A 231 4.30 -3.93 -12.51
C THR A 231 4.01 -4.40 -11.08
N ASP A 232 2.82 -4.94 -10.87
CA ASP A 232 2.42 -5.62 -9.63
C ASP A 232 2.66 -4.77 -8.36
N LEU A 233 2.38 -3.45 -8.45
CA LEU A 233 2.37 -2.61 -7.24
C LEU A 233 1.21 -3.03 -6.36
N LYS A 234 1.52 -3.60 -5.19
CA LYS A 234 0.56 -3.96 -4.17
C LYS A 234 0.85 -3.19 -2.89
N LEU A 235 -0.17 -2.57 -2.36
CA LEU A 235 -0.11 -1.79 -1.14
C LEU A 235 -1.19 -2.27 -0.19
N ARG A 236 -0.89 -2.31 1.10
CA ARG A 236 -1.86 -2.65 2.14
C ARG A 236 -1.68 -1.78 3.38
N LYS A 237 -2.79 -1.49 4.05
CA LYS A 237 -2.77 -0.85 5.36
C LYS A 237 -2.63 -1.90 6.47
N SER A 238 -1.93 -1.53 7.53
CA SER A 238 -1.87 -2.29 8.78
C SER A 238 -1.85 -1.29 9.95
N GLY A 239 -3.03 -1.01 10.49
CA GLY A 239 -3.23 0.12 11.39
C GLY A 239 -2.79 1.43 10.73
N PRO A 240 -1.93 2.23 11.40
CA PRO A 240 -1.48 3.52 10.86
C PRO A 240 -0.40 3.39 9.78
N PHE A 241 0.10 2.18 9.51
CA PHE A 241 1.22 1.93 8.61
C PHE A 241 0.78 1.36 7.26
N ILE A 242 1.64 1.58 6.26
CA ILE A 242 1.51 1.05 4.91
C ILE A 242 2.65 0.06 4.68
N PHE A 243 2.32 -1.09 4.11
CA PHE A 243 3.25 -2.08 3.58
C PHE A 243 3.06 -2.16 2.07
N GLY A 244 4.16 -2.28 1.34
CA GLY A 244 4.10 -2.33 -0.11
C GLY A 244 5.12 -3.26 -0.73
N GLU A 245 4.78 -3.73 -1.93
CA GLU A 245 5.66 -4.49 -2.80
C GLU A 245 5.47 -4.04 -4.24
N VAL A 246 6.54 -4.07 -5.02
CA VAL A 246 6.51 -3.73 -6.43
C VAL A 246 7.53 -4.55 -7.20
N LYS A 247 7.24 -4.89 -8.45
CA LYS A 247 8.21 -5.43 -9.40
C LYS A 247 8.67 -4.32 -10.32
N ILE A 248 9.96 -4.01 -10.30
CA ILE A 248 10.57 -3.05 -11.22
C ILE A 248 11.26 -3.77 -12.36
N LYS A 249 11.19 -3.19 -13.54
CA LYS A 249 11.89 -3.67 -14.73
C LYS A 249 13.10 -2.80 -14.99
N VAL A 250 14.26 -3.42 -15.01
CA VAL A 250 15.55 -2.76 -15.26
C VAL A 250 16.20 -3.31 -16.52
N LYS A 251 17.14 -2.58 -17.11
CA LYS A 251 17.87 -3.07 -18.31
C LYS A 251 18.45 -4.44 -18.08
N ARG A 252 18.30 -5.34 -19.05
CA ARG A 252 18.68 -6.76 -18.99
C ARG A 252 20.15 -7.00 -18.59
N PHE A 253 21.02 -6.04 -18.87
CA PHE A 253 22.47 -6.16 -18.66
C PHE A 253 23.00 -5.41 -17.44
N ILE A 254 22.11 -5.08 -16.50
CA ILE A 254 22.52 -4.43 -15.26
C ILE A 254 23.19 -5.45 -14.34
N LYS A 255 24.29 -5.05 -13.69
CA LYS A 255 24.91 -5.89 -12.65
C LYS A 255 23.93 -6.05 -11.48
N VAL A 256 23.96 -7.21 -10.80
CA VAL A 256 23.09 -7.49 -9.64
C VAL A 256 23.22 -6.39 -8.57
N GLU A 257 24.46 -5.97 -8.27
CA GLU A 257 24.76 -4.88 -7.34
C GLU A 257 24.01 -3.59 -7.70
N ARG A 258 24.03 -3.22 -9.00
CA ARG A 258 23.34 -2.01 -9.46
C ARG A 258 21.81 -2.16 -9.42
N GLY A 259 21.31 -3.39 -9.61
CA GLY A 259 19.88 -3.70 -9.41
C GLY A 259 19.45 -3.48 -7.96
N HIS A 260 20.28 -3.93 -7.00
CA HIS A 260 20.06 -3.67 -5.56
C HIS A 260 20.12 -2.19 -5.22
N GLU A 261 21.10 -1.45 -5.72
CA GLU A 261 21.19 0.00 -5.49
C GLU A 261 19.93 0.74 -5.94
N ILE A 262 19.35 0.36 -7.09
CA ILE A 262 18.08 0.94 -7.58
C ILE A 262 16.93 0.58 -6.65
N ALA A 263 16.85 -0.66 -6.19
CA ALA A 263 15.83 -1.10 -5.24
C ALA A 263 15.92 -0.33 -3.92
N ASP A 264 17.12 -0.21 -3.36
CA ASP A 264 17.39 0.53 -2.12
C ASP A 264 17.06 2.03 -2.27
N GLU A 265 17.39 2.63 -3.44
CA GLU A 265 17.06 4.03 -3.71
C GLU A 265 15.54 4.25 -3.72
N ILE A 266 14.76 3.32 -4.30
CA ILE A 266 13.30 3.39 -4.30
C ILE A 266 12.77 3.27 -2.88
N GLU A 267 13.20 2.24 -2.13
CA GLU A 267 12.75 2.00 -0.76
C GLU A 267 13.02 3.20 0.14
N ASN A 268 14.23 3.75 0.08
CA ASN A 268 14.64 4.90 0.90
C ASN A 268 13.82 6.14 0.54
N LYS A 269 13.68 6.46 -0.76
CA LYS A 269 12.88 7.61 -1.21
C LYS A 269 11.41 7.51 -0.81
N ILE A 270 10.83 6.31 -0.85
CA ILE A 270 9.44 6.09 -0.43
C ILE A 270 9.33 6.31 1.08
N LYS A 271 10.21 5.69 1.90
CA LYS A 271 10.21 5.82 3.37
C LYS A 271 10.47 7.27 3.84
N GLU A 272 11.30 8.02 3.13
CA GLU A 272 11.57 9.43 3.43
C GLU A 272 10.36 10.33 3.14
N LYS A 273 9.71 10.15 1.99
CA LYS A 273 8.61 11.02 1.54
C LYS A 273 7.25 10.63 2.12
N ILE A 274 7.04 9.36 2.45
CA ILE A 274 5.78 8.84 2.96
C ILE A 274 6.04 8.16 4.31
N LYS A 275 5.88 8.93 5.38
CA LYS A 275 6.21 8.50 6.76
C LYS A 275 5.38 7.30 7.25
N GLN A 276 4.23 7.05 6.64
CA GLN A 276 3.36 5.92 6.94
C GLN A 276 3.92 4.59 6.41
N VAL A 277 4.85 4.60 5.46
CA VAL A 277 5.42 3.36 4.92
C VAL A 277 6.42 2.77 5.91
N ASN A 278 6.03 1.62 6.49
CA ASN A 278 6.87 0.86 7.42
C ASN A 278 7.86 -0.05 6.66
N SER A 279 7.34 -0.81 5.69
CA SER A 279 8.15 -1.71 4.85
C SER A 279 7.71 -1.60 3.40
N PHE A 280 8.69 -1.60 2.52
CA PHE A 280 8.46 -1.62 1.09
C PHE A 280 9.48 -2.55 0.45
N THR A 281 9.03 -3.54 -0.32
CA THR A 281 9.90 -4.54 -0.96
C THR A 281 9.92 -4.31 -2.45
N VAL A 282 11.11 -4.24 -3.02
CA VAL A 282 11.31 -4.04 -4.46
C VAL A 282 11.91 -5.30 -5.07
N HIS A 283 11.14 -5.97 -5.94
CA HIS A 283 11.61 -7.08 -6.72
C HIS A 283 12.15 -6.59 -8.07
N VAL A 284 13.40 -6.93 -8.39
CA VAL A 284 14.06 -6.48 -9.61
C VAL A 284 13.95 -7.55 -10.68
N GLU A 285 13.31 -7.22 -11.81
CA GLU A 285 13.18 -8.09 -12.97
C GLU A 285 13.89 -7.50 -14.20
N PRO A 286 14.50 -8.32 -15.05
CA PRO A 286 15.06 -7.83 -16.30
C PRO A 286 13.92 -7.38 -17.24
N TYR A 287 14.06 -6.21 -17.84
CA TYR A 287 13.13 -5.73 -18.84
C TYR A 287 13.19 -6.64 -20.07
N LYS A 288 12.17 -7.42 -20.33
CA LYS A 288 12.04 -8.21 -21.55
C LYS A 288 11.69 -7.25 -22.68
N THR A 289 12.71 -6.78 -23.39
CA THR A 289 12.45 -5.99 -24.60
C THR A 289 11.84 -6.91 -25.66
N SER A 290 10.78 -6.45 -26.29
CA SER A 290 10.29 -7.07 -27.52
C SER A 290 11.18 -6.73 -28.73
N LYS A 291 12.28 -6.00 -28.50
CA LYS A 291 13.27 -5.61 -29.52
C LYS A 291 14.52 -6.47 -29.34
N HIS A 292 14.88 -7.18 -30.37
CA HIS A 292 16.11 -7.97 -30.38
C HIS A 292 16.93 -7.63 -31.62
N ARG A 293 18.25 -7.57 -31.44
CA ARG A 293 19.20 -7.62 -32.55
C ARG A 293 19.76 -9.03 -32.63
N ILE A 294 19.36 -9.76 -33.64
CA ILE A 294 19.76 -11.14 -33.89
C ILE A 294 20.96 -11.14 -34.83
N ALA A 295 22.04 -11.83 -34.47
CA ALA A 295 23.18 -12.06 -35.34
C ALA A 295 23.13 -13.51 -35.89
N ILE A 296 23.34 -13.69 -37.17
CA ILE A 296 23.34 -14.99 -37.83
C ILE A 296 24.60 -15.09 -38.71
N PRO A 297 25.46 -16.10 -38.56
CA PRO A 297 26.61 -16.34 -39.44
C PRO A 297 26.10 -16.80 -40.80
N ILE A 298 26.49 -16.13 -41.89
CA ILE A 298 25.99 -16.40 -43.24
C ILE A 298 27.15 -16.56 -44.24
N LEU A 299 26.90 -17.29 -45.33
CA LEU A 299 27.87 -17.58 -46.35
C LEU A 299 28.03 -16.38 -47.34
N LYS A 300 26.92 -15.82 -47.83
CA LYS A 300 26.86 -14.69 -48.77
C LYS A 300 25.82 -13.65 -48.29
N PRO A 301 26.01 -12.36 -48.58
CA PRO A 301 25.13 -11.30 -48.09
C PRO A 301 23.87 -11.15 -48.99
N LEU A 302 23.02 -12.18 -49.00
CA LEU A 302 21.75 -12.21 -49.78
C LEU A 302 20.53 -11.80 -48.92
N GLY A 303 20.74 -11.08 -47.83
CA GLY A 303 19.68 -10.71 -46.92
C GLY A 303 19.10 -11.93 -46.20
N LEU A 304 17.78 -12.03 -46.12
CA LEU A 304 17.07 -13.10 -45.41
C LEU A 304 17.17 -14.46 -46.14
N GLU A 305 17.47 -14.47 -47.44
CA GLU A 305 17.68 -15.70 -48.24
C GLU A 305 19.11 -16.25 -48.11
N SER A 306 19.95 -15.62 -47.28
CA SER A 306 21.31 -16.06 -47.02
C SER A 306 21.33 -17.44 -46.35
N LYS A 307 22.20 -18.37 -46.85
CA LYS A 307 22.45 -19.63 -46.19
C LYS A 307 23.26 -19.44 -44.91
N VAL A 308 22.84 -20.09 -43.84
CA VAL A 308 23.51 -20.07 -42.54
C VAL A 308 24.81 -20.90 -42.63
N MET A 309 25.91 -20.30 -42.19
CA MET A 309 27.19 -20.98 -42.11
C MET A 309 27.30 -21.88 -40.89
N GLU A 310 28.00 -23.01 -41.08
CA GLU A 310 28.20 -24.00 -40.00
C GLU A 310 29.08 -23.46 -38.88
N HIS A 311 30.22 -22.93 -39.25
CA HIS A 311 31.25 -22.48 -38.33
C HIS A 311 31.11 -20.98 -37.99
N PHE A 312 30.73 -20.68 -36.77
CA PHE A 312 30.56 -19.33 -36.25
C PHE A 312 31.77 -18.41 -36.45
N GLY A 313 32.96 -18.85 -35.99
CA GLY A 313 34.14 -17.99 -36.02
C GLY A 313 34.70 -17.72 -37.40
N ARG A 314 34.43 -18.59 -38.39
CA ARG A 314 34.94 -18.55 -39.78
C ARG A 314 33.87 -18.13 -40.77
N ALA A 315 32.72 -17.62 -40.30
CA ALA A 315 31.69 -17.13 -41.18
C ALA A 315 32.21 -15.99 -42.04
N ASN A 316 31.79 -15.95 -43.33
CA ASN A 316 32.20 -14.88 -44.24
C ASN A 316 31.58 -13.56 -43.88
N TYR A 317 30.31 -13.59 -43.47
CA TYR A 317 29.51 -12.45 -43.09
C TYR A 317 28.66 -12.78 -41.87
N PHE A 318 28.21 -11.72 -41.18
CA PHE A 318 27.13 -11.81 -40.20
C PHE A 318 25.94 -10.99 -40.70
N LEU A 319 24.77 -11.60 -40.69
CA LEU A 319 23.50 -10.91 -40.89
C LEU A 319 23.00 -10.44 -39.53
N PHE A 320 22.77 -9.15 -39.39
CA PHE A 320 22.12 -8.54 -38.22
C PHE A 320 20.69 -8.21 -38.57
N VAL A 321 19.76 -8.68 -37.73
CA VAL A 321 18.33 -8.49 -37.94
C VAL A 321 17.75 -7.84 -36.68
N ASP A 322 17.26 -6.64 -36.84
CA ASP A 322 16.54 -5.91 -35.78
C ASP A 322 15.07 -6.29 -35.84
N THR A 323 14.53 -6.74 -34.70
CA THR A 323 13.15 -7.20 -34.59
C THR A 323 12.39 -6.46 -33.52
N ILE A 324 11.07 -6.27 -33.70
CA ILE A 324 10.14 -5.71 -32.72
C ILE A 324 8.88 -6.60 -32.71
N LYS A 325 8.49 -7.14 -31.55
CA LYS A 325 7.28 -7.98 -31.37
C LYS A 325 7.15 -9.06 -32.45
N ASN A 326 8.22 -9.85 -32.65
CA ASN A 326 8.29 -10.92 -33.65
C ASN A 326 8.12 -10.44 -35.13
N SER A 327 8.42 -9.18 -35.39
CA SER A 327 8.43 -8.64 -36.74
C SER A 327 9.81 -8.07 -37.07
N ILE A 328 10.31 -8.32 -38.26
CA ILE A 328 11.59 -7.80 -38.73
C ILE A 328 11.39 -6.33 -39.09
N THR A 329 12.20 -5.44 -38.50
CA THR A 329 12.15 -4.00 -38.78
C THR A 329 13.27 -3.55 -39.71
N LYS A 330 14.44 -4.15 -39.58
CA LYS A 330 15.63 -3.82 -40.37
C LYS A 330 16.57 -5.01 -40.42
N HIS A 331 17.25 -5.21 -41.53
CA HIS A 331 18.36 -6.16 -41.60
C HIS A 331 19.51 -5.59 -42.45
N TYR A 332 20.73 -6.02 -42.13
CA TYR A 332 21.94 -5.66 -42.85
C TYR A 332 23.00 -6.73 -42.60
N SER A 333 23.90 -6.88 -43.58
CA SER A 333 25.03 -7.80 -43.49
C SER A 333 26.33 -7.05 -43.33
N LYS A 334 27.23 -7.57 -42.50
CA LYS A 334 28.60 -7.08 -42.36
C LYS A 334 29.59 -8.20 -42.57
N GLU A 335 30.69 -7.89 -43.21
CA GLU A 335 31.79 -8.81 -43.42
C GLU A 335 32.42 -9.16 -42.07
N ASN A 336 32.75 -10.44 -41.85
CA ASN A 336 33.45 -10.89 -40.65
C ASN A 336 34.94 -10.49 -40.75
N PRO A 337 35.43 -9.60 -39.92
CA PRO A 337 36.83 -9.17 -39.98
C PRO A 337 37.82 -10.28 -39.65
N CYS A 338 37.33 -11.41 -39.13
CA CYS A 338 38.14 -12.53 -38.61
C CYS A 338 38.11 -13.75 -39.52
N LYS A 339 37.45 -13.70 -40.67
CA LYS A 339 37.26 -14.88 -41.60
C LYS A 339 38.56 -15.56 -42.03
N LYS A 340 39.69 -14.81 -42.13
CA LYS A 340 41.00 -15.32 -42.56
C LYS A 340 41.91 -15.73 -41.41
N LYS A 341 41.49 -15.60 -40.15
CA LYS A 341 42.30 -15.94 -38.98
C LYS A 341 42.29 -17.44 -38.73
N GLU A 342 43.46 -18.05 -38.64
CA GLU A 342 43.60 -19.47 -38.36
C GLU A 342 43.41 -19.77 -36.86
N VAL A 343 43.82 -18.85 -36.00
CA VAL A 343 43.80 -19.04 -34.54
C VAL A 343 42.88 -17.95 -33.91
N ARG A 344 42.12 -18.36 -32.90
CA ARG A 344 41.22 -17.48 -32.15
C ARG A 344 40.08 -16.80 -32.96
N ALA A 345 39.76 -17.27 -34.17
CA ALA A 345 38.71 -16.67 -35.01
C ALA A 345 37.37 -16.59 -34.29
N GLY A 346 36.98 -17.59 -33.49
CA GLY A 346 35.73 -17.59 -32.72
C GLY A 346 35.71 -16.51 -31.61
N LEU A 347 36.82 -16.31 -30.92
CA LEU A 347 36.95 -15.28 -29.88
C LEU A 347 36.72 -13.87 -30.46
N GLU A 348 37.38 -13.58 -31.55
CA GLU A 348 37.28 -12.29 -32.19
C GLU A 348 35.93 -12.06 -32.87
N ALA A 349 35.32 -13.09 -33.43
CA ALA A 349 33.96 -13.04 -33.93
C ALA A 349 32.94 -12.73 -32.81
N ALA A 350 33.16 -13.31 -31.62
CA ALA A 350 32.33 -12.99 -30.45
C ALA A 350 32.48 -11.52 -30.06
N HIS A 351 33.70 -10.98 -30.03
CA HIS A 351 33.93 -9.54 -29.76
C HIS A 351 33.30 -8.63 -30.83
N PHE A 352 33.33 -9.05 -32.10
CA PHE A 352 32.69 -8.31 -33.18
C PHE A 352 31.17 -8.23 -32.97
N ILE A 353 30.51 -9.35 -32.63
CA ILE A 353 29.08 -9.39 -32.34
C ILE A 353 28.71 -8.51 -31.12
N ILE A 354 29.54 -8.54 -30.05
CA ILE A 354 29.39 -7.68 -28.88
C ILE A 354 29.45 -6.19 -29.29
N LYS A 355 30.42 -5.83 -30.13
CA LYS A 355 30.58 -4.46 -30.63
C LYS A 355 29.37 -3.99 -31.44
N GLU A 356 28.77 -4.88 -32.22
CA GLU A 356 27.54 -4.62 -32.98
C GLU A 356 26.26 -4.62 -32.11
N LYS A 357 26.40 -4.83 -30.80
CA LYS A 357 25.32 -4.81 -29.81
C LYS A 357 24.18 -5.80 -30.13
N ALA A 358 24.57 -7.01 -30.55
CA ALA A 358 23.60 -8.08 -30.72
C ALA A 358 23.12 -8.59 -29.36
N ASP A 359 21.84 -8.94 -29.26
CA ASP A 359 21.21 -9.53 -28.07
C ASP A 359 21.14 -11.06 -28.19
N VAL A 360 21.10 -11.57 -29.39
CA VAL A 360 20.91 -12.97 -29.71
C VAL A 360 21.90 -13.38 -30.82
N LEU A 361 22.54 -14.52 -30.65
CA LEU A 361 23.26 -15.22 -31.72
C LEU A 361 22.52 -16.52 -32.04
N ILE A 362 22.25 -16.77 -33.32
CA ILE A 362 21.74 -18.05 -33.77
C ILE A 362 22.79 -18.69 -34.68
N THR A 363 23.30 -19.88 -34.32
CA THR A 363 24.38 -20.53 -35.03
C THR A 363 24.23 -22.05 -35.04
N LYS A 364 24.85 -22.74 -36.02
CA LYS A 364 24.93 -24.21 -36.06
C LYS A 364 25.90 -24.71 -35.02
N GLU A 365 27.11 -24.16 -34.97
CA GLU A 365 28.19 -24.55 -34.09
C GLU A 365 28.84 -23.36 -33.39
N ILE A 366 29.27 -23.58 -32.16
CA ILE A 366 30.03 -22.60 -31.36
C ILE A 366 30.98 -23.33 -30.41
N GLY A 367 32.21 -22.84 -30.32
CA GLY A 367 33.20 -23.35 -29.38
C GLY A 367 33.05 -22.77 -27.97
N GLU A 368 33.61 -23.46 -26.98
CA GLU A 368 33.49 -23.17 -25.55
C GLU A 368 33.83 -21.70 -25.21
N ILE A 369 35.01 -21.20 -25.61
CA ILE A 369 35.46 -19.84 -25.28
C ILE A 369 34.50 -18.79 -25.81
N SER A 370 34.05 -18.92 -27.06
CA SER A 370 33.12 -17.98 -27.69
C SER A 370 31.77 -17.97 -26.98
N LEU A 371 31.27 -19.16 -26.62
CA LEU A 371 30.00 -19.28 -25.89
C LEU A 371 30.08 -18.61 -24.52
N HIS A 372 31.15 -18.82 -23.76
CA HIS A 372 31.35 -18.22 -22.45
C HIS A 372 31.41 -16.70 -22.55
N ILE A 373 32.19 -16.15 -23.47
CA ILE A 373 32.31 -14.68 -23.65
C ILE A 373 30.97 -14.03 -24.02
N LEU A 374 30.21 -14.64 -24.93
CA LEU A 374 28.91 -14.14 -25.33
C LEU A 374 27.92 -14.20 -24.15
N ARG A 375 27.94 -15.27 -23.36
CA ARG A 375 27.10 -15.41 -22.18
C ARG A 375 27.48 -14.43 -21.08
N ASP A 376 28.76 -14.18 -20.83
CA ASP A 376 29.23 -13.15 -19.89
C ASP A 376 28.77 -11.75 -20.27
N LYS A 377 28.58 -11.52 -21.57
CA LYS A 377 27.97 -10.28 -22.10
C LYS A 377 26.48 -10.39 -22.30
N LEU A 378 25.85 -11.44 -21.74
CA LEU A 378 24.41 -11.70 -21.72
C LEU A 378 23.78 -11.80 -23.14
N ILE A 379 24.56 -12.24 -24.13
CA ILE A 379 24.05 -12.56 -25.46
C ILE A 379 23.53 -13.99 -25.43
N ASP A 380 22.25 -14.18 -25.72
CA ASP A 380 21.64 -15.51 -25.79
C ASP A 380 22.09 -16.21 -27.07
N VAL A 381 22.57 -17.45 -26.93
CA VAL A 381 23.00 -18.24 -28.06
C VAL A 381 22.02 -19.40 -28.30
N TYR A 382 21.50 -19.48 -29.51
CA TYR A 382 20.57 -20.52 -29.92
C TYR A 382 21.17 -21.40 -30.98
N LYS A 383 20.86 -22.71 -30.90
CA LYS A 383 21.17 -23.67 -31.95
C LYS A 383 20.19 -23.47 -33.11
N THR A 384 20.71 -23.26 -34.31
CA THR A 384 19.86 -23.07 -35.49
C THR A 384 19.08 -24.34 -35.83
N LYS A 385 17.88 -24.10 -36.36
CA LYS A 385 17.05 -25.12 -37.01
C LYS A 385 16.54 -24.49 -38.31
N GLY A 386 17.10 -24.88 -39.43
CA GLY A 386 16.85 -24.29 -40.75
C GLY A 386 18.14 -24.00 -41.49
N GLU A 387 18.04 -23.85 -42.80
CA GLU A 387 19.17 -23.62 -43.72
C GLU A 387 19.30 -22.15 -44.14
N THR A 388 18.21 -21.42 -44.20
CA THR A 388 18.19 -19.98 -44.57
C THR A 388 18.02 -19.11 -43.33
N ALA A 389 18.51 -17.86 -43.41
CA ALA A 389 18.34 -16.90 -42.31
C ALA A 389 16.86 -16.64 -42.01
N LYS A 390 15.99 -16.63 -43.02
CA LYS A 390 14.54 -16.45 -42.85
C LYS A 390 13.93 -17.57 -42.05
N GLU A 391 14.15 -18.82 -42.44
CA GLU A 391 13.67 -20.00 -41.68
C GLU A 391 14.13 -20.01 -40.23
N VAL A 392 15.38 -19.61 -39.99
CA VAL A 392 15.97 -19.55 -38.66
C VAL A 392 15.30 -18.49 -37.80
N ILE A 393 14.97 -17.32 -38.36
CA ILE A 393 14.29 -16.24 -37.67
C ILE A 393 12.84 -16.64 -37.38
N ASP A 394 12.14 -17.25 -38.35
CA ASP A 394 10.76 -17.72 -38.17
C ASP A 394 10.71 -18.78 -37.05
N ASN A 395 11.66 -19.74 -37.02
CA ASN A 395 11.78 -20.71 -35.94
C ASN A 395 12.11 -20.06 -34.57
N PHE A 396 12.86 -18.97 -34.56
CA PHE A 396 13.12 -18.19 -33.33
C PHE A 396 11.83 -17.52 -32.82
N PHE A 397 11.03 -16.90 -33.68
CA PHE A 397 9.77 -16.28 -33.33
C PHE A 397 8.74 -17.28 -32.82
N GLU A 398 8.75 -18.49 -33.36
CA GLU A 398 7.90 -19.60 -32.91
C GLU A 398 8.43 -20.34 -31.66
N ASN A 399 9.54 -19.86 -31.04
CA ASN A 399 10.22 -20.50 -29.91
C ASN A 399 10.63 -21.96 -30.15
N LYS A 400 10.92 -22.34 -31.39
CA LYS A 400 11.32 -23.69 -31.79
C LYS A 400 12.83 -23.95 -31.64
N LEU A 401 13.63 -22.90 -31.39
CA LEU A 401 15.07 -23.00 -31.23
C LEU A 401 15.47 -23.35 -29.80
N VAL A 402 16.49 -24.18 -29.66
CA VAL A 402 17.04 -24.55 -28.36
C VAL A 402 18.16 -23.60 -27.96
N ARG A 403 18.03 -23.00 -26.77
CA ARG A 403 19.08 -22.16 -26.19
C ARG A 403 20.28 -23.04 -25.78
N LEU A 404 21.45 -22.68 -26.26
CA LEU A 404 22.68 -23.43 -25.95
C LEU A 404 23.15 -23.08 -24.55
N LYS A 405 23.26 -24.08 -23.71
CA LYS A 405 23.88 -24.03 -22.38
C LYS A 405 25.32 -24.54 -22.39
N GLU A 406 25.65 -25.39 -23.35
CA GLU A 406 26.96 -26.07 -23.53
C GLU A 406 27.48 -25.83 -24.95
N PRO A 407 28.80 -25.87 -25.18
CA PRO A 407 29.37 -25.73 -26.50
C PRO A 407 28.91 -26.90 -27.39
N THR A 408 28.78 -26.63 -28.70
CA THR A 408 28.41 -27.65 -29.67
C THR A 408 29.63 -28.29 -30.34
N ARG A 409 30.81 -27.73 -30.07
CA ARG A 409 32.08 -28.21 -30.58
C ARG A 409 33.01 -28.50 -29.41
N GLU A 410 33.40 -29.80 -29.26
CA GLU A 410 34.40 -30.22 -28.30
C GLU A 410 35.78 -29.69 -28.69
N LYS A 411 36.67 -29.55 -27.69
CA LYS A 411 38.10 -29.25 -27.91
C LYS A 411 38.73 -30.40 -28.68
N ASN A 412 39.16 -30.13 -29.93
CA ASN A 412 40.26 -30.87 -30.51
C ASN A 412 41.59 -30.29 -30.03
#